data_d947582cba313910b8743045ffc18426
#
_entry.id   d947582cba313910b8743045ffc18426
#
_cell.length_a   1.000
_cell.length_b   1.000
_cell.length_c   1.000
_cell.angle_alpha   90.00
_cell.angle_beta   90.00
_cell.angle_gamma   90.00
#
_symmetry.space_group_name_H-M   'P 1'
#
loop_
_entity.id
_entity.type
_entity.pdbx_description
1 polymer ?
#
loop_
_entity_poly.entity_id
_entity_poly.type
_entity_poly.pdbx_seq_one_letter_code
_entity_poly.pdbx_strand_id
1 'polypeptide(L)'
;MYKLFSTILIFFISAMISLHGQNEEIYYKFEGDSISKKEFELSEVTVYNEINFKDPDERIKYLILRRKTLKVYPYATLAAERLNKLNDRLANLKKRYKRKRYTRIVEKFIQDEFTEELKKLTRSEGQILVKLVHRETGKTTYQLLKELRNGFRAFSYNLVARAFDITLKKEFNPKISREDYFIEDILRKQGY
;
A
#
# COMPACT_ATOMS: atom_id res chain seq x y z
N MET A 1 68.11 19.57 -9.44
CA MET A 1 66.95 19.40 -8.53
C MET A 1 65.64 19.22 -9.31
N TYR A 2 65.28 20.03 -10.27
CA TYR A 2 64.01 19.93 -11.03
C TYR A 2 63.81 18.61 -11.82
N LYS A 3 64.85 18.03 -12.38
CA LYS A 3 64.76 16.75 -13.11
C LYS A 3 64.39 15.59 -12.21
N LEU A 4 64.89 15.56 -10.99
CA LEU A 4 64.57 14.52 -9.98
C LEU A 4 63.13 14.64 -9.51
N PHE A 5 62.62 15.84 -9.35
CA PHE A 5 61.26 16.12 -8.92
C PHE A 5 60.26 15.76 -10.01
N SER A 6 60.59 15.99 -11.28
CA SER A 6 59.78 15.62 -12.44
C SER A 6 59.68 14.12 -12.59
N THR A 7 60.74 13.37 -12.37
CA THR A 7 60.72 11.88 -12.48
C THR A 7 59.91 11.23 -11.35
N ILE A 8 59.97 11.78 -10.13
CA ILE A 8 59.18 11.33 -8.97
C ILE A 8 57.69 11.61 -9.22
N LEU A 9 57.35 12.77 -9.77
CA LEU A 9 55.96 13.13 -10.06
C LEU A 9 55.36 12.24 -11.15
N ILE A 10 56.13 11.91 -12.20
CA ILE A 10 55.67 11.01 -13.25
C ILE A 10 55.44 9.56 -12.70
N PHE A 11 56.29 9.11 -11.81
CA PHE A 11 56.15 7.79 -11.16
C PHE A 11 54.91 7.74 -10.26
N PHE A 12 54.62 8.83 -9.55
CA PHE A 12 53.40 8.93 -8.73
C PHE A 12 52.11 8.94 -9.55
N ILE A 13 52.12 9.67 -10.68
CA ILE A 13 50.99 9.71 -11.61
C ILE A 13 50.75 8.34 -12.25
N SER A 14 51.83 7.64 -12.63
CA SER A 14 51.77 6.27 -13.20
C SER A 14 51.20 5.25 -12.18
N ALA A 15 51.59 5.37 -10.91
CA ALA A 15 51.06 4.52 -9.84
C ALA A 15 49.58 4.74 -9.55
N MET A 16 49.09 5.99 -9.73
CA MET A 16 47.67 6.29 -9.56
C MET A 16 46.78 5.70 -10.66
N ILE A 17 47.29 5.51 -11.89
CA ILE A 17 46.51 4.94 -12.99
C ILE A 17 46.33 3.42 -12.85
N SER A 18 47.22 2.74 -12.10
CA SER A 18 47.12 1.30 -11.85
C SER A 18 46.09 0.91 -10.75
N LEU A 19 45.47 1.87 -10.08
CA LEU A 19 44.44 1.60 -9.04
C LEU A 19 43.01 1.65 -9.59
N HIS A 20 42.81 1.51 -10.89
CA HIS A 20 41.46 1.20 -11.39
C HIS A 20 41.18 -0.26 -11.06
N GLY A 21 40.40 -0.42 -10.00
CA GLY A 21 39.97 -1.72 -9.51
C GLY A 21 39.37 -2.54 -10.65
N GLN A 22 39.94 -3.69 -10.89
CA GLN A 22 39.31 -4.72 -11.67
C GLN A 22 38.04 -5.09 -10.96
N ASN A 23 36.89 -4.69 -11.50
CA ASN A 23 35.61 -5.31 -11.14
C ASN A 23 35.73 -6.76 -11.52
N GLU A 24 36.04 -7.62 -10.56
CA GLU A 24 35.96 -9.08 -10.76
C GLU A 24 34.50 -9.41 -11.07
N GLU A 25 34.17 -9.54 -12.33
CA GLU A 25 32.89 -10.11 -12.74
C GLU A 25 32.89 -11.58 -12.32
N ILE A 26 31.96 -11.94 -11.45
CA ILE A 26 31.81 -13.32 -10.99
C ILE A 26 31.10 -14.09 -12.09
N TYR A 27 31.78 -15.11 -12.64
CA TYR A 27 31.26 -16.01 -13.67
C TYR A 27 30.92 -17.38 -13.09
N TYR A 28 29.85 -17.98 -13.56
CA TYR A 28 29.58 -19.41 -13.36
C TYR A 28 30.13 -20.19 -14.56
N LYS A 29 30.93 -21.24 -14.29
CA LYS A 29 31.41 -22.17 -15.31
C LYS A 29 30.46 -23.35 -15.39
N PHE A 30 29.94 -23.60 -16.59
CA PHE A 30 29.12 -24.76 -16.89
C PHE A 30 29.52 -25.32 -18.25
N GLU A 31 29.89 -26.62 -18.32
CA GLU A 31 30.29 -27.32 -19.55
C GLU A 31 31.38 -26.62 -20.41
N GLY A 32 32.29 -25.88 -19.77
CA GLY A 32 33.38 -25.19 -20.45
C GLY A 32 33.04 -23.76 -20.92
N ASP A 33 31.82 -23.34 -20.79
CA ASP A 33 31.40 -21.96 -21.03
C ASP A 33 31.30 -21.17 -19.72
N SER A 34 31.54 -19.86 -19.78
CA SER A 34 31.47 -18.96 -18.60
C SER A 34 30.42 -17.90 -18.84
N ILE A 35 29.40 -17.90 -17.98
CA ILE A 35 28.28 -16.98 -18.05
C ILE A 35 28.36 -15.97 -16.88
N SER A 36 28.20 -14.67 -17.19
CA SER A 36 28.25 -13.62 -16.20
C SER A 36 27.09 -13.78 -15.17
N LYS A 37 27.39 -13.61 -13.89
CA LYS A 37 26.37 -13.67 -12.82
C LYS A 37 25.21 -12.70 -13.03
N LYS A 38 25.46 -11.56 -13.69
CA LYS A 38 24.41 -10.55 -14.00
C LYS A 38 23.33 -11.07 -14.93
N GLU A 39 23.64 -12.06 -15.79
CA GLU A 39 22.66 -12.63 -16.72
C GLU A 39 21.67 -13.59 -16.04
N PHE A 40 21.93 -13.97 -14.78
CA PHE A 40 21.08 -14.85 -13.99
C PHE A 40 20.31 -14.15 -12.86
N GLU A 41 20.29 -12.83 -12.81
CA GLU A 41 19.37 -12.12 -11.91
C GLU A 41 17.93 -12.30 -12.44
N LEU A 42 17.36 -13.44 -12.10
CA LEU A 42 15.94 -13.70 -12.33
C LEU A 42 15.14 -12.81 -11.39
N SER A 43 14.14 -12.14 -11.92
CA SER A 43 13.16 -11.45 -11.11
C SER A 43 12.52 -12.44 -10.13
N GLU A 44 12.32 -12.05 -8.89
CA GLU A 44 11.63 -12.87 -7.91
C GLU A 44 10.23 -13.24 -8.43
N VAL A 45 10.00 -14.53 -8.62
CA VAL A 45 8.70 -15.06 -9.03
C VAL A 45 7.94 -15.49 -7.80
N THR A 46 6.94 -14.71 -7.40
CA THR A 46 6.06 -15.08 -6.29
C THR A 46 5.07 -16.16 -6.76
N VAL A 47 5.23 -17.37 -6.25
CA VAL A 47 4.30 -18.48 -6.52
C VAL A 47 3.15 -18.40 -5.51
N TYR A 48 1.93 -18.25 -6.00
CA TYR A 48 0.72 -18.25 -5.17
C TYR A 48 0.10 -19.64 -5.15
N ASN A 49 -0.34 -20.07 -3.96
CA ASN A 49 -1.09 -21.31 -3.83
C ASN A 49 -2.44 -21.22 -4.58
N GLU A 50 -2.83 -22.30 -5.24
CA GLU A 50 -4.14 -22.40 -5.85
C GLU A 50 -5.22 -22.43 -4.78
N ILE A 51 -6.32 -21.73 -5.05
CA ILE A 51 -7.51 -21.77 -4.17
C ILE A 51 -8.30 -23.03 -4.45
N ASN A 52 -8.50 -23.85 -3.44
CA ASN A 52 -9.46 -24.94 -3.47
C ASN A 52 -10.87 -24.38 -3.25
N PHE A 53 -11.67 -24.35 -4.32
CA PHE A 53 -13.10 -24.01 -4.25
C PHE A 53 -13.91 -25.25 -3.85
N LYS A 54 -14.89 -25.07 -2.96
CA LYS A 54 -15.76 -26.15 -2.50
C LYS A 54 -16.69 -26.65 -3.61
N ASP A 55 -17.15 -25.71 -4.45
CA ASP A 55 -18.09 -25.92 -5.52
C ASP A 55 -17.93 -24.86 -6.62
N PRO A 56 -18.56 -25.06 -7.81
CA PRO A 56 -18.54 -24.07 -8.88
C PRO A 56 -19.14 -22.72 -8.49
N ASP A 57 -20.10 -22.67 -7.59
CA ASP A 57 -20.76 -21.45 -7.13
C ASP A 57 -19.81 -20.61 -6.28
N GLU A 58 -18.95 -21.23 -5.48
CA GLU A 58 -17.91 -20.53 -4.73
C GLU A 58 -16.92 -19.86 -5.68
N ARG A 59 -16.57 -20.52 -6.79
CA ARG A 59 -15.72 -19.93 -7.83
C ARG A 59 -16.38 -18.70 -8.47
N ILE A 60 -17.65 -18.75 -8.77
CA ILE A 60 -18.40 -17.61 -9.31
C ILE A 60 -18.42 -16.47 -8.30
N LYS A 61 -18.69 -16.76 -7.02
CA LYS A 61 -18.64 -15.77 -5.93
C LYS A 61 -17.26 -15.12 -5.81
N TYR A 62 -16.17 -15.90 -5.93
CA TYR A 62 -14.80 -15.38 -5.94
C TYR A 62 -14.55 -14.42 -7.11
N LEU A 63 -15.00 -14.76 -8.32
CA LEU A 63 -14.82 -13.89 -9.49
C LEU A 63 -15.60 -12.56 -9.36
N ILE A 64 -16.80 -12.61 -8.82
CA ILE A 64 -17.60 -11.42 -8.51
C ILE A 64 -16.90 -10.58 -7.44
N LEU A 65 -16.41 -11.23 -6.39
CA LEU A 65 -15.66 -10.59 -5.30
C LEU A 65 -14.38 -9.93 -5.83
N ARG A 66 -13.63 -10.62 -6.71
CA ARG A 66 -12.43 -10.08 -7.35
C ARG A 66 -12.70 -8.76 -8.07
N ARG A 67 -13.72 -8.72 -8.92
CA ARG A 67 -14.09 -7.48 -9.63
C ARG A 67 -14.42 -6.35 -8.66
N LYS A 68 -15.19 -6.62 -7.60
CA LYS A 68 -15.58 -5.63 -6.59
C LYS A 68 -14.38 -5.16 -5.77
N THR A 69 -13.52 -6.07 -5.33
CA THR A 69 -12.32 -5.75 -4.55
C THR A 69 -11.38 -4.85 -5.34
N LEU A 70 -11.06 -5.19 -6.58
CA LEU A 70 -10.16 -4.41 -7.41
C LEU A 70 -10.75 -3.02 -7.76
N LYS A 71 -12.07 -2.93 -7.94
CA LYS A 71 -12.75 -1.63 -8.13
C LYS A 71 -12.63 -0.73 -6.92
N VAL A 72 -12.73 -1.30 -5.70
CA VAL A 72 -12.82 -0.54 -4.45
C VAL A 72 -11.45 -0.29 -3.82
N TYR A 73 -10.45 -1.11 -4.10
CA TYR A 73 -9.14 -1.04 -3.47
C TYR A 73 -8.46 0.34 -3.60
N PRO A 74 -8.44 1.03 -4.77
CA PRO A 74 -7.86 2.36 -4.88
C PRO A 74 -8.50 3.39 -3.92
N TYR A 75 -9.81 3.28 -3.68
CA TYR A 75 -10.50 4.17 -2.73
C TYR A 75 -10.12 3.84 -1.28
N ALA A 76 -9.91 2.56 -0.97
CA ALA A 76 -9.51 2.12 0.37
C ALA A 76 -8.10 2.61 0.71
N THR A 77 -7.14 2.46 -0.18
CA THR A 77 -5.76 2.92 0.01
C THR A 77 -5.69 4.44 0.13
N LEU A 78 -6.39 5.16 -0.73
CA LEU A 78 -6.45 6.62 -0.66
C LEU A 78 -7.10 7.10 0.64
N ALA A 79 -8.21 6.47 1.07
CA ALA A 79 -8.86 6.78 2.34
C ALA A 79 -7.93 6.50 3.54
N ALA A 80 -7.25 5.36 3.55
CA ALA A 80 -6.31 4.99 4.60
C ALA A 80 -5.14 5.98 4.70
N GLU A 81 -4.54 6.33 3.58
CA GLU A 81 -3.44 7.32 3.52
C GLU A 81 -3.88 8.69 4.07
N ARG A 82 -5.06 9.17 3.65
CA ARG A 82 -5.60 10.46 4.10
C ARG A 82 -5.93 10.44 5.59
N LEU A 83 -6.52 9.35 6.09
CA LEU A 83 -6.84 9.20 7.51
C LEU A 83 -5.58 9.15 8.37
N ASN A 84 -4.54 8.43 7.97
CA ASN A 84 -3.26 8.38 8.66
C ASN A 84 -2.61 9.78 8.70
N LYS A 85 -2.46 10.45 7.55
CA LYS A 85 -1.94 11.83 7.47
C LYS A 85 -2.73 12.82 8.33
N LEU A 86 -4.05 12.66 8.38
CA LEU A 86 -4.93 13.47 9.21
C LEU A 86 -4.63 13.27 10.70
N ASN A 87 -4.54 12.01 11.15
CA ASN A 87 -4.26 11.67 12.53
C ASN A 87 -2.89 12.19 12.97
N ASP A 88 -1.84 12.00 12.16
CA ASP A 88 -0.50 12.50 12.44
C ASP A 88 -0.48 14.03 12.58
N ARG A 89 -1.18 14.72 11.70
CA ARG A 89 -1.26 16.18 11.74
C ARG A 89 -2.04 16.67 12.94
N LEU A 90 -3.14 15.99 13.30
CA LEU A 90 -3.92 16.31 14.51
C LEU A 90 -3.12 16.07 15.79
N ALA A 91 -2.29 15.01 15.86
CA ALA A 91 -1.41 14.74 16.98
C ALA A 91 -0.40 15.89 17.21
N ASN A 92 0.13 16.46 16.13
CA ASN A 92 1.11 17.54 16.17
C ASN A 92 0.50 18.94 16.47
N LEU A 93 -0.82 19.10 16.39
CA LEU A 93 -1.48 20.38 16.66
C LEU A 93 -1.80 20.53 18.15
N LYS A 94 -0.99 21.31 18.89
CA LYS A 94 -1.16 21.54 20.34
C LYS A 94 -2.42 22.37 20.69
N LYS A 95 -2.80 23.34 19.87
CA LYS A 95 -3.91 24.27 20.18
C LYS A 95 -5.25 23.72 19.70
N ARG A 96 -6.25 23.63 20.64
CA ARG A 96 -7.60 23.09 20.37
C ARG A 96 -8.31 23.76 19.18
N TYR A 97 -8.21 25.09 19.05
CA TYR A 97 -8.84 25.81 17.93
C TYR A 97 -8.23 25.46 16.57
N LYS A 98 -6.89 25.25 16.50
CA LYS A 98 -6.20 24.81 15.28
C LYS A 98 -6.64 23.41 14.89
N ARG A 99 -6.75 22.49 15.85
CA ARG A 99 -7.29 21.14 15.61
C ARG A 99 -8.69 21.21 15.03
N LYS A 100 -9.61 21.98 15.67
CA LYS A 100 -10.99 22.14 15.21
C LYS A 100 -11.07 22.74 13.79
N ARG A 101 -10.25 23.76 13.50
CA ARG A 101 -10.20 24.36 12.15
C ARG A 101 -9.71 23.36 11.11
N TYR A 102 -8.62 22.65 11.41
CA TYR A 102 -8.05 21.65 10.50
C TYR A 102 -9.02 20.50 10.23
N THR A 103 -9.66 19.97 11.26
CA THR A 103 -10.67 18.91 11.09
C THR A 103 -11.80 19.34 10.16
N ARG A 104 -12.32 20.58 10.29
CA ARG A 104 -13.36 21.09 9.38
C ARG A 104 -12.90 21.17 7.91
N ILE A 105 -11.66 21.58 7.68
CA ILE A 105 -11.10 21.64 6.30
C ILE A 105 -11.05 20.24 5.70
N VAL A 106 -10.58 19.26 6.47
CA VAL A 106 -10.50 17.86 6.02
C VAL A 106 -11.88 17.23 5.84
N GLU A 107 -12.81 17.53 6.77
CA GLU A 107 -14.22 17.10 6.66
C GLU A 107 -14.83 17.57 5.33
N LYS A 108 -14.67 18.85 5.02
CA LYS A 108 -15.15 19.40 3.75
C LYS A 108 -14.48 18.75 2.55
N PHE A 109 -13.16 18.59 2.59
CA PHE A 109 -12.41 17.92 1.53
C PHE A 109 -12.88 16.48 1.29
N ILE A 110 -13.04 15.69 2.37
CA ILE A 110 -13.55 14.31 2.26
C ILE A 110 -14.97 14.31 1.70
N GLN A 111 -15.81 15.25 2.12
CA GLN A 111 -17.17 15.38 1.62
C GLN A 111 -17.20 15.71 0.13
N ASP A 112 -16.41 16.67 -0.30
CA ASP A 112 -16.41 17.14 -1.68
C ASP A 112 -15.80 16.10 -2.64
N GLU A 113 -14.70 15.44 -2.24
CA GLU A 113 -13.93 14.51 -3.07
C GLU A 113 -14.55 13.10 -3.12
N PHE A 114 -14.99 12.57 -1.96
CA PHE A 114 -15.38 11.17 -1.87
C PHE A 114 -16.89 10.92 -1.93
N THR A 115 -17.73 11.93 -1.64
CA THR A 115 -19.18 11.70 -1.57
C THR A 115 -19.75 11.20 -2.88
N GLU A 116 -19.36 11.79 -4.00
CA GLU A 116 -19.88 11.40 -5.32
C GLU A 116 -19.40 10.01 -5.73
N GLU A 117 -18.16 9.67 -5.44
CA GLU A 117 -17.61 8.34 -5.75
C GLU A 117 -18.21 7.27 -4.84
N LEU A 118 -18.35 7.55 -3.54
CA LEU A 118 -18.98 6.62 -2.60
C LEU A 118 -20.46 6.35 -2.92
N LYS A 119 -21.19 7.34 -3.40
CA LYS A 119 -22.59 7.16 -3.83
C LYS A 119 -22.74 6.19 -5.00
N LYS A 120 -21.71 6.03 -5.83
CA LYS A 120 -21.71 5.10 -6.97
C LYS A 120 -21.43 3.65 -6.58
N LEU A 121 -20.98 3.41 -5.34
CA LEU A 121 -20.70 2.07 -4.85
C LEU A 121 -22.00 1.35 -4.44
N THR A 122 -22.08 0.09 -4.75
CA THR A 122 -23.13 -0.79 -4.23
C THR A 122 -22.90 -1.08 -2.75
N ARG A 123 -23.95 -1.54 -2.04
CA ARG A 123 -23.85 -1.94 -0.63
C ARG A 123 -22.72 -2.94 -0.37
N SER A 124 -22.56 -3.96 -1.23
CA SER A 124 -21.49 -4.95 -1.10
C SER A 124 -20.09 -4.37 -1.35
N GLU A 125 -19.96 -3.46 -2.31
CA GLU A 125 -18.70 -2.72 -2.55
C GLU A 125 -18.34 -1.84 -1.36
N GLY A 126 -19.30 -1.17 -0.75
CA GLY A 126 -19.09 -0.41 0.47
C GLY A 126 -18.68 -1.27 1.67
N GLN A 127 -19.23 -2.50 1.80
CA GLN A 127 -18.81 -3.45 2.83
C GLN A 127 -17.35 -3.88 2.64
N ILE A 128 -16.93 -4.13 1.40
CA ILE A 128 -15.54 -4.43 1.06
C ILE A 128 -14.64 -3.23 1.36
N LEU A 129 -15.07 -2.01 1.03
CA LEU A 129 -14.33 -0.78 1.36
C LEU A 129 -14.03 -0.67 2.85
N VAL A 130 -15.03 -0.88 3.71
CA VAL A 130 -14.85 -0.82 5.18
C VAL A 130 -13.84 -1.86 5.66
N LYS A 131 -13.88 -3.08 5.12
CA LYS A 131 -12.92 -4.14 5.44
C LYS A 131 -11.51 -3.79 4.96
N LEU A 132 -11.37 -3.24 3.76
CA LEU A 132 -10.08 -2.84 3.21
C LEU A 132 -9.46 -1.66 3.96
N VAL A 133 -10.26 -0.68 4.39
CA VAL A 133 -9.77 0.40 5.29
C VAL A 133 -9.23 -0.18 6.59
N HIS A 134 -9.88 -1.21 7.17
CA HIS A 134 -9.34 -1.90 8.33
C HIS A 134 -8.01 -2.61 8.03
N ARG A 135 -7.92 -3.30 6.88
CA ARG A 135 -6.66 -3.95 6.44
C ARG A 135 -5.50 -2.96 6.36
N GLU A 136 -5.73 -1.81 5.75
CA GLU A 136 -4.69 -0.80 5.49
C GLU A 136 -4.30 0.00 6.75
N THR A 137 -5.21 0.19 7.70
CA THR A 137 -4.99 1.06 8.87
C THR A 137 -4.84 0.33 10.18
N GLY A 138 -5.21 -0.95 10.25
CA GLY A 138 -5.31 -1.72 11.50
C GLY A 138 -6.44 -1.27 12.44
N LYS A 139 -7.28 -0.32 12.02
CA LYS A 139 -8.39 0.21 12.81
C LYS A 139 -9.70 0.09 12.05
N THR A 140 -10.79 -0.20 12.77
CA THR A 140 -12.11 -0.18 12.13
C THR A 140 -12.46 1.24 11.66
N THR A 141 -13.23 1.35 10.60
CA THR A 141 -13.72 2.65 10.11
C THR A 141 -14.46 3.40 11.22
N TYR A 142 -15.17 2.68 12.10
CA TYR A 142 -15.80 3.26 13.30
C TYR A 142 -14.79 3.88 14.25
N GLN A 143 -13.68 3.19 14.55
CA GLN A 143 -12.62 3.72 15.43
C GLN A 143 -11.97 4.95 14.84
N LEU A 144 -11.63 4.93 13.54
CA LEU A 144 -11.07 6.07 12.84
C LEU A 144 -11.99 7.30 12.89
N LEU A 145 -13.27 7.11 12.60
CA LEU A 145 -14.26 8.18 12.69
C LEU A 145 -14.47 8.69 14.13
N LYS A 146 -14.38 7.79 15.12
CA LYS A 146 -14.45 8.16 16.55
C LYS A 146 -13.26 9.01 16.99
N GLU A 147 -12.06 8.68 16.55
CA GLU A 147 -10.85 9.47 16.83
C GLU A 147 -10.94 10.89 16.24
N LEU A 148 -11.58 11.01 15.09
CA LEU A 148 -11.84 12.29 14.43
C LEU A 148 -13.01 13.09 15.10
N ARG A 149 -13.82 12.41 15.93
CA ARG A 149 -15.06 12.96 16.51
C ARG A 149 -14.90 14.26 17.32
N ASN A 150 -13.74 14.55 17.87
CA ASN A 150 -13.48 15.84 18.54
C ASN A 150 -13.57 17.06 17.59
N GLY A 151 -13.78 16.84 16.29
CA GLY A 151 -13.98 17.84 15.27
C GLY A 151 -15.03 17.47 14.21
N PHE A 152 -15.31 16.19 14.03
CA PHE A 152 -16.32 15.69 13.10
C PHE A 152 -17.69 15.67 13.80
N ARG A 153 -18.53 16.62 13.48
CA ARG A 153 -19.93 16.56 13.89
C ARG A 153 -20.67 15.52 13.04
N ALA A 154 -21.45 14.66 13.67
CA ALA A 154 -22.56 13.81 13.19
C ALA A 154 -22.69 13.48 11.67
N PHE A 155 -22.06 14.24 10.79
CA PHE A 155 -22.23 14.23 9.34
C PHE A 155 -21.71 12.94 8.69
N SER A 156 -20.49 12.52 9.02
CA SER A 156 -19.86 11.35 8.38
C SER A 156 -20.52 10.02 8.77
N TYR A 157 -21.02 9.91 9.99
CA TYR A 157 -21.77 8.73 10.43
C TYR A 157 -23.07 8.52 9.65
N ASN A 158 -23.82 9.61 9.44
CA ASN A 158 -25.10 9.54 8.77
C ASN A 158 -24.96 9.33 7.25
N LEU A 159 -23.90 9.87 6.64
CA LEU A 159 -23.68 9.71 5.20
C LEU A 159 -23.30 8.26 4.85
N VAL A 160 -22.30 7.71 5.53
CA VAL A 160 -21.81 6.35 5.22
C VAL A 160 -22.79 5.29 5.70
N ALA A 161 -23.37 5.45 6.89
CA ALA A 161 -24.34 4.50 7.44
C ALA A 161 -25.66 4.50 6.67
N ARG A 162 -26.18 5.67 6.28
CA ARG A 162 -27.43 5.77 5.50
C ARG A 162 -27.26 5.36 4.04
N ALA A 163 -26.12 5.73 3.43
CA ALA A 163 -25.89 5.38 2.03
C ALA A 163 -25.80 3.87 1.81
N PHE A 164 -25.32 3.12 2.82
CA PHE A 164 -24.97 1.72 2.59
C PHE A 164 -25.58 0.73 3.59
N ASP A 165 -26.24 1.19 4.66
CA ASP A 165 -26.70 0.31 5.75
C ASP A 165 -25.57 -0.68 6.17
N ILE A 166 -24.34 -0.16 6.33
CA ILE A 166 -23.14 -0.93 6.54
C ILE A 166 -22.68 -0.83 7.98
N THR A 167 -22.24 -1.95 8.53
CA THR A 167 -21.60 -1.98 9.84
C THR A 167 -20.16 -1.46 9.75
N LEU A 168 -19.91 -0.22 10.15
CA LEU A 168 -18.57 0.41 10.17
C LEU A 168 -17.59 -0.24 11.16
N LYS A 169 -18.07 -1.18 11.97
CA LYS A 169 -17.27 -1.94 12.94
C LYS A 169 -16.74 -3.25 12.39
N LYS A 170 -16.97 -3.55 11.11
CA LYS A 170 -16.43 -4.76 10.50
C LYS A 170 -14.92 -4.73 10.49
N GLU A 171 -14.34 -5.83 10.93
CA GLU A 171 -12.92 -6.10 10.91
C GLU A 171 -12.58 -6.97 9.71
N PHE A 172 -11.38 -6.81 9.20
CA PHE A 172 -10.81 -7.69 8.17
C PHE A 172 -9.99 -8.77 8.87
N ASN A 173 -10.38 -10.04 8.67
CA ASN A 173 -9.67 -11.18 9.25
C ASN A 173 -9.66 -12.38 8.30
N PRO A 174 -8.62 -12.54 7.48
CA PRO A 174 -8.54 -13.64 6.51
C PRO A 174 -8.37 -15.02 7.15
N LYS A 175 -8.01 -15.10 8.45
CA LYS A 175 -7.91 -16.40 9.15
C LYS A 175 -9.27 -16.96 9.58
N ILE A 176 -10.25 -16.09 9.80
CA ILE A 176 -11.58 -16.47 10.30
C ILE A 176 -12.62 -16.43 9.18
N SER A 177 -12.56 -15.43 8.32
CA SER A 177 -13.56 -15.20 7.26
C SER A 177 -13.07 -15.71 5.91
N ARG A 178 -13.81 -16.62 5.30
CA ARG A 178 -13.53 -17.13 3.94
C ARG A 178 -13.56 -16.01 2.89
N GLU A 179 -14.47 -15.05 3.05
CA GLU A 179 -14.54 -13.87 2.18
C GLU A 179 -13.28 -13.01 2.29
N ASP A 180 -12.79 -12.78 3.50
CA ASP A 180 -11.59 -11.98 3.73
C ASP A 180 -10.33 -12.70 3.26
N TYR A 181 -10.29 -14.04 3.37
CA TYR A 181 -9.26 -14.87 2.77
C TYR A 181 -9.21 -14.69 1.25
N PHE A 182 -10.36 -14.69 0.58
CA PHE A 182 -10.44 -14.46 -0.85
C PHE A 182 -10.01 -13.03 -1.22
N ILE A 183 -10.41 -12.03 -0.45
CA ILE A 183 -9.98 -10.64 -0.66
C ILE A 183 -8.46 -10.53 -0.56
N GLU A 184 -7.85 -11.15 0.45
CA GLU A 184 -6.40 -11.14 0.65
C GLU A 184 -5.66 -11.85 -0.51
N ASP A 185 -6.14 -13.01 -0.95
CA ASP A 185 -5.58 -13.72 -2.10
C ASP A 185 -5.66 -12.89 -3.38
N ILE A 186 -6.81 -12.24 -3.62
CA ILE A 186 -7.01 -11.36 -4.78
C ILE A 186 -5.99 -10.22 -4.79
N LEU A 187 -5.77 -9.57 -3.64
CA LEU A 187 -4.86 -8.44 -3.54
C LEU A 187 -3.41 -8.89 -3.72
N ARG A 188 -3.00 -9.97 -3.06
CA ARG A 188 -1.65 -10.54 -3.23
C ARG A 188 -1.33 -10.89 -4.68
N LYS A 189 -2.27 -11.51 -5.39
CA LYS A 189 -2.11 -11.85 -6.82
C LYS A 189 -2.01 -10.63 -7.74
N GLN A 190 -2.36 -9.45 -7.26
CA GLN A 190 -2.22 -8.19 -7.99
C GLN A 190 -0.99 -7.37 -7.52
N GLY A 191 -0.20 -7.91 -6.58
CA GLY A 191 0.98 -7.23 -6.06
C GLY A 191 0.69 -6.18 -4.97
N TYR A 192 -0.45 -6.32 -4.26
CA TYR A 192 -0.88 -5.40 -3.20
C TYR A 192 -0.74 -5.98 -1.79
#